data_f4a76d94b9a6e5b7f7cb7253e1f2e110
#
_entry.id   f4a76d94b9a6e5b7f7cb7253e1f2e110
#
_cell.length_a   1.000
_cell.length_b   1.000
_cell.length_c   1.000
_cell.angle_alpha   90.00
_cell.angle_beta   90.00
_cell.angle_gamma   90.00
#
_symmetry.space_group_name_H-M   'P 1'
#
loop_
_entity.id
_entity.type
_entity.pdbx_description
1 polymer ?
#
loop_
_entity_poly.entity_id
_entity_poly.type
_entity_poly.pdbx_seq_one_letter_code
_entity_poly.pdbx_strand_id
1 'polypeptide(L)'
;IAADGSTIESLDEHEITELVNQVMSLNPESVAINLLFSFLNDNFEKAIEKALKDKKPSLFVSRSSSVLPVYKEYERGIATWLNASLEPVMYRYLTRLESQLGNSPLQIMQSSGETIAANKASRRAVNLLLSGPAGGLKAIQYIGEKIGVKKIISFDMGGTSTDVALIDGKIETTTEGRIGRYPVGVPMLDMNTIGAGGGSIAF
;
A
#
# COMPACT_ATOMS: atom_id res chain seq x y z
N ILE A 1 -11.94 16.50 14.35
CA ILE A 1 -12.37 15.27 15.05
C ILE A 1 -11.64 15.20 16.39
N ALA A 2 -12.31 14.85 17.46
CA ALA A 2 -11.74 14.62 18.80
C ALA A 2 -11.11 13.22 18.90
N ALA A 3 -10.36 12.99 19.99
CA ALA A 3 -9.70 11.71 20.26
C ALA A 3 -10.68 10.53 20.50
N ASP A 4 -11.94 10.82 20.79
CA ASP A 4 -13.03 9.83 20.91
C ASP A 4 -13.80 9.61 19.60
N GLY A 5 -13.41 10.28 18.51
CA GLY A 5 -14.07 10.24 17.20
C GLY A 5 -15.26 11.19 17.05
N SER A 6 -15.60 11.99 18.07
CA SER A 6 -16.65 12.99 17.98
C SER A 6 -16.21 14.18 17.10
N THR A 7 -17.16 14.87 16.52
CA THR A 7 -16.89 16.08 15.74
C THR A 7 -16.82 17.29 16.66
N ILE A 8 -15.67 17.95 16.73
CA ILE A 8 -15.47 19.20 17.49
C ILE A 8 -16.01 20.38 16.68
N GLU A 9 -15.61 20.45 15.41
CA GLU A 9 -15.98 21.50 14.47
C GLU A 9 -16.36 20.86 13.14
N SER A 10 -17.43 21.29 12.54
CA SER A 10 -17.89 20.78 11.25
C SER A 10 -17.16 21.50 10.12
N LEU A 11 -16.81 20.77 9.10
CA LEU A 11 -16.30 21.32 7.84
C LEU A 11 -17.53 21.68 6.98
N ASP A 12 -17.72 22.95 6.68
CA ASP A 12 -18.87 23.41 5.90
C ASP A 12 -18.62 23.30 4.37
N GLU A 13 -19.69 23.47 3.58
CA GLU A 13 -19.61 23.35 2.12
C GLU A 13 -18.73 24.45 1.47
N HIS A 14 -18.68 25.64 2.09
CA HIS A 14 -17.87 26.74 1.58
C HIS A 14 -16.38 26.42 1.78
N GLU A 15 -15.99 25.95 2.95
CA GLU A 15 -14.62 25.56 3.26
C GLU A 15 -14.14 24.42 2.37
N ILE A 16 -15.00 23.39 2.14
CA ILE A 16 -14.70 22.30 1.21
C ILE A 16 -14.50 22.84 -0.22
N THR A 17 -15.38 23.74 -0.66
CA THR A 17 -15.30 24.32 -2.01
C THR A 17 -14.01 25.12 -2.21
N GLU A 18 -13.63 25.91 -1.20
CA GLU A 18 -12.41 26.72 -1.22
C GLU A 18 -11.16 25.82 -1.26
N LEU A 19 -11.12 24.82 -0.39
CA LEU A 19 -10.05 23.81 -0.38
C LEU A 19 -9.92 23.11 -1.74
N VAL A 20 -11.04 22.65 -2.32
CA VAL A 20 -11.05 21.99 -3.64
C VAL A 20 -10.52 22.92 -4.73
N ASN A 21 -10.91 24.20 -4.74
CA ASN A 21 -10.41 25.16 -5.71
C ASN A 21 -8.90 25.39 -5.57
N GLN A 22 -8.38 25.50 -4.36
CA GLN A 22 -6.95 25.62 -4.09
C GLN A 22 -6.20 24.38 -4.57
N VAL A 23 -6.67 23.18 -4.26
CA VAL A 23 -6.05 21.93 -4.72
C VAL A 23 -6.07 21.84 -6.25
N MET A 24 -7.19 22.18 -6.90
CA MET A 24 -7.31 22.12 -8.35
C MET A 24 -6.41 23.14 -9.07
N SER A 25 -6.11 24.28 -8.45
CA SER A 25 -5.18 25.26 -9.02
C SER A 25 -3.77 24.73 -9.21
N LEU A 26 -3.38 23.69 -8.45
CA LEU A 26 -2.11 22.99 -8.57
C LEU A 26 -2.10 21.93 -9.68
N ASN A 27 -3.26 21.70 -10.33
CA ASN A 27 -3.44 20.68 -11.36
C ASN A 27 -2.86 19.30 -11.03
N PRO A 28 -3.19 18.71 -9.87
CA PRO A 28 -2.60 17.46 -9.43
C PRO A 28 -3.08 16.27 -10.30
N GLU A 29 -2.24 15.23 -10.41
CA GLU A 29 -2.64 13.91 -10.91
C GLU A 29 -3.22 13.05 -9.81
N SER A 30 -2.70 13.18 -8.59
CA SER A 30 -3.17 12.47 -7.40
C SER A 30 -3.14 13.36 -6.15
N VAL A 31 -3.99 13.02 -5.18
CA VAL A 31 -4.11 13.72 -3.89
C VAL A 31 -4.10 12.70 -2.76
N ALA A 32 -3.31 12.95 -1.73
CA ALA A 32 -3.37 12.24 -0.46
C ALA A 32 -4.11 13.11 0.57
N ILE A 33 -5.11 12.54 1.24
CA ILE A 33 -5.85 13.17 2.32
C ILE A 33 -5.47 12.46 3.62
N ASN A 34 -4.93 13.20 4.60
CA ASN A 34 -4.59 12.68 5.91
C ASN A 34 -5.03 13.65 6.99
N LEU A 35 -6.14 13.34 7.64
CA LEU A 35 -6.70 14.16 8.70
C LEU A 35 -6.52 13.50 10.08
N LEU A 36 -6.40 14.33 11.11
CA LEU A 36 -6.26 13.88 12.48
C LEU A 36 -7.49 13.06 12.89
N PHE A 37 -7.27 11.92 13.55
CA PHE A 37 -8.29 10.98 14.00
C PHE A 37 -9.25 10.43 12.92
N SER A 38 -8.91 10.56 11.64
CA SER A 38 -9.74 10.03 10.55
C SER A 38 -9.88 8.50 10.57
N PHE A 39 -9.02 7.78 11.28
CA PHE A 39 -9.15 6.35 11.51
C PHE A 39 -10.32 5.99 12.45
N LEU A 40 -10.82 6.94 13.25
CA LEU A 40 -12.01 6.81 14.09
C LEU A 40 -13.27 7.34 13.39
N ASN A 41 -13.13 8.46 12.69
CA ASN A 41 -14.23 9.12 11.99
C ASN A 41 -13.72 9.71 10.67
N ASP A 42 -14.06 9.07 9.57
CA ASP A 42 -13.56 9.39 8.24
C ASP A 42 -14.49 10.29 7.41
N ASN A 43 -15.53 10.85 8.02
CA ASN A 43 -16.56 11.63 7.31
C ASN A 43 -15.96 12.82 6.56
N PHE A 44 -15.00 13.53 7.14
CA PHE A 44 -14.39 14.68 6.49
C PHE A 44 -13.48 14.26 5.33
N GLU A 45 -12.70 13.19 5.46
CA GLU A 45 -11.92 12.68 4.35
C GLU A 45 -12.82 12.21 3.19
N LYS A 46 -13.97 11.60 3.49
CA LYS A 46 -14.97 11.20 2.49
C LYS A 46 -15.61 12.40 1.81
N ALA A 47 -15.96 13.45 2.57
CA ALA A 47 -16.54 14.66 2.02
C ALA A 47 -15.57 15.37 1.06
N ILE A 48 -14.31 15.51 1.46
CA ILE A 48 -13.26 16.11 0.62
C ILE A 48 -13.00 15.24 -0.63
N GLU A 49 -12.86 13.91 -0.49
CA GLU A 49 -12.71 13.00 -1.63
C GLU A 49 -13.85 13.17 -2.61
N LYS A 50 -15.09 13.17 -2.12
CA LYS A 50 -16.28 13.34 -2.96
C LYS A 50 -16.22 14.64 -3.74
N ALA A 51 -15.98 15.76 -3.08
CA ALA A 51 -15.92 17.08 -3.72
C ALA A 51 -14.79 17.19 -4.75
N LEU A 52 -13.61 16.60 -4.47
CA LEU A 52 -12.52 16.51 -5.44
C LEU A 52 -12.90 15.69 -6.66
N LYS A 53 -13.56 14.53 -6.48
CA LYS A 53 -14.02 13.65 -7.56
C LYS A 53 -15.15 14.26 -8.37
N ASP A 54 -16.07 14.97 -7.73
CA ASP A 54 -17.14 15.71 -8.43
C ASP A 54 -16.54 16.77 -9.37
N LYS A 55 -15.47 17.44 -8.94
CA LYS A 55 -14.76 18.44 -9.75
C LYS A 55 -13.90 17.82 -10.86
N LYS A 56 -13.19 16.73 -10.58
CA LYS A 56 -12.30 16.03 -11.55
C LYS A 56 -12.44 14.51 -11.34
N PRO A 57 -13.38 13.84 -12.02
CA PRO A 57 -13.63 12.39 -11.86
C PRO A 57 -12.40 11.50 -12.09
N SER A 58 -11.47 11.95 -12.93
CA SER A 58 -10.23 11.22 -13.24
C SER A 58 -9.12 11.40 -12.20
N LEU A 59 -9.30 12.27 -11.20
CA LEU A 59 -8.30 12.51 -10.16
C LEU A 59 -8.13 11.27 -9.29
N PHE A 60 -6.89 10.85 -9.05
CA PHE A 60 -6.62 9.81 -8.06
C PHE A 60 -6.64 10.42 -6.65
N VAL A 61 -7.41 9.83 -5.74
CA VAL A 61 -7.54 10.33 -4.36
C VAL A 61 -7.37 9.17 -3.39
N SER A 62 -6.36 9.27 -2.55
CA SER A 62 -6.07 8.31 -1.48
C SER A 62 -6.40 8.93 -0.13
N ARG A 63 -7.32 8.31 0.62
CA ARG A 63 -7.68 8.71 2.00
C ARG A 63 -6.92 7.89 3.01
N SER A 64 -6.38 8.52 4.04
CA SER A 64 -5.62 7.86 5.09
C SER A 64 -6.45 6.83 5.86
N SER A 65 -7.71 7.13 6.09
CA SER A 65 -8.71 6.23 6.69
C SER A 65 -8.99 4.96 5.87
N SER A 66 -8.72 4.98 4.57
CA SER A 66 -8.88 3.82 3.68
C SER A 66 -7.58 3.06 3.48
N VAL A 67 -6.45 3.78 3.39
CA VAL A 67 -5.14 3.18 3.10
C VAL A 67 -4.58 2.46 4.32
N LEU A 68 -4.55 3.12 5.47
CA LEU A 68 -4.01 2.58 6.72
C LEU A 68 -4.80 3.12 7.93
N PRO A 69 -5.94 2.52 8.30
CA PRO A 69 -6.82 3.03 9.37
C PRO A 69 -6.27 2.73 10.78
N VAL A 70 -5.12 3.30 11.12
CA VAL A 70 -4.47 3.14 12.43
C VAL A 70 -4.20 4.48 13.09
N TYR A 71 -3.99 4.48 14.41
CA TYR A 71 -3.76 5.68 15.22
C TYR A 71 -2.43 6.39 14.92
N LYS A 72 -1.43 5.68 14.38
CA LYS A 72 -0.10 6.20 14.05
C LYS A 72 -0.18 7.20 12.89
N GLU A 73 -0.32 8.48 13.19
CA GLU A 73 -0.62 9.52 12.20
C GLU A 73 0.50 9.72 11.17
N TYR A 74 1.76 9.70 11.60
CA TYR A 74 2.89 9.87 10.71
C TYR A 74 3.00 8.70 9.71
N GLU A 75 2.98 7.46 10.20
CA GLU A 75 3.03 6.26 9.37
C GLU A 75 1.81 6.18 8.44
N ARG A 76 0.62 6.57 8.95
CA ARG A 76 -0.60 6.66 8.16
C ARG A 76 -0.45 7.69 7.04
N GLY A 77 0.07 8.88 7.34
CA GLY A 77 0.34 9.92 6.34
C GLY A 77 1.34 9.47 5.28
N ILE A 78 2.44 8.84 5.69
CA ILE A 78 3.45 8.30 4.76
C ILE A 78 2.86 7.21 3.87
N ALA A 79 2.12 6.25 4.43
CA ALA A 79 1.47 5.20 3.65
C ALA A 79 0.49 5.79 2.62
N THR A 80 -0.27 6.82 3.02
CA THR A 80 -1.24 7.48 2.15
C THR A 80 -0.56 8.26 1.03
N TRP A 81 0.51 8.97 1.35
CA TRP A 81 1.33 9.68 0.35
C TRP A 81 1.96 8.71 -0.66
N LEU A 82 2.54 7.60 -0.19
CA LEU A 82 3.08 6.56 -1.05
C LEU A 82 1.98 5.97 -1.95
N ASN A 83 0.81 5.67 -1.38
CA ASN A 83 -0.31 5.14 -2.15
C ASN A 83 -0.72 6.12 -3.26
N ALA A 84 -0.95 7.39 -2.93
CA ALA A 84 -1.32 8.42 -3.90
C ALA A 84 -0.27 8.61 -5.00
N SER A 85 1.01 8.48 -4.66
CA SER A 85 2.12 8.58 -5.62
C SER A 85 2.19 7.40 -6.57
N LEU A 86 1.85 6.20 -6.10
CA LEU A 86 1.95 4.95 -6.86
C LEU A 86 0.67 4.62 -7.64
N GLU A 87 -0.49 5.02 -7.14
CA GLU A 87 -1.80 4.65 -7.69
C GLU A 87 -1.93 4.96 -9.20
N PRO A 88 -1.55 6.14 -9.71
CA PRO A 88 -1.67 6.44 -11.15
C PRO A 88 -0.82 5.50 -12.02
N VAL A 89 0.40 5.19 -11.57
CA VAL A 89 1.33 4.30 -12.29
C VAL A 89 0.78 2.87 -12.29
N MET A 90 0.38 2.37 -11.13
CA MET A 90 -0.16 1.02 -10.98
C MET A 90 -1.48 0.86 -11.73
N TYR A 91 -2.35 1.87 -11.70
CA TYR A 91 -3.59 1.86 -12.45
C TYR A 91 -3.34 1.67 -13.96
N ARG A 92 -2.46 2.49 -14.55
CA ARG A 92 -2.12 2.39 -15.98
C ARG A 92 -1.51 1.03 -16.33
N TYR A 93 -0.59 0.56 -15.50
CA TYR A 93 0.08 -0.73 -15.70
C TYR A 93 -0.91 -1.89 -15.64
N LEU A 94 -1.70 -1.98 -14.58
CA LEU A 94 -2.63 -3.08 -14.37
C LEU A 94 -3.77 -3.08 -15.38
N THR A 95 -4.32 -1.90 -15.74
CA THR A 95 -5.34 -1.78 -16.79
C THR A 95 -4.81 -2.28 -18.14
N ARG A 96 -3.56 -1.92 -18.48
CA ARG A 96 -2.93 -2.40 -19.71
C ARG A 96 -2.73 -3.92 -19.66
N LEU A 97 -2.31 -4.47 -18.53
CA LEU A 97 -2.11 -5.91 -18.38
C LEU A 97 -3.45 -6.67 -18.48
N GLU A 98 -4.50 -6.20 -17.81
CA GLU A 98 -5.84 -6.78 -17.92
C GLU A 98 -6.35 -6.79 -19.36
N SER A 99 -6.14 -5.71 -20.12
CA SER A 99 -6.56 -5.63 -21.51
C SER A 99 -5.89 -6.66 -22.44
N GLN A 100 -4.71 -7.15 -22.07
CA GLN A 100 -3.97 -8.16 -22.82
C GLN A 100 -4.36 -9.61 -22.44
N LEU A 101 -4.95 -9.80 -21.27
CA LEU A 101 -5.32 -11.13 -20.76
C LEU A 101 -6.75 -11.57 -21.16
N GLY A 102 -7.52 -10.72 -21.84
CA GLY A 102 -8.88 -10.99 -22.24
C GLY A 102 -9.78 -11.27 -21.03
N ASN A 103 -10.42 -12.44 -21.00
CA ASN A 103 -11.33 -12.81 -19.91
C ASN A 103 -10.65 -13.55 -18.75
N SER A 104 -9.33 -13.69 -18.76
CA SER A 104 -8.60 -14.36 -17.68
C SER A 104 -8.55 -13.47 -16.43
N PRO A 105 -8.93 -13.97 -15.23
CA PRO A 105 -8.87 -13.17 -14.02
C PRO A 105 -7.42 -12.88 -13.64
N LEU A 106 -7.11 -11.61 -13.38
CA LEU A 106 -5.79 -11.17 -12.94
C LEU A 106 -5.81 -10.92 -11.43
N GLN A 107 -5.00 -11.69 -10.70
CA GLN A 107 -4.77 -11.53 -9.28
C GLN A 107 -3.34 -11.00 -9.04
N ILE A 108 -3.22 -10.03 -8.16
CA ILE A 108 -1.95 -9.37 -7.85
C ILE A 108 -1.55 -9.74 -6.43
N MET A 109 -0.31 -10.20 -6.26
CA MET A 109 0.28 -10.48 -4.95
C MET A 109 0.52 -9.18 -4.20
N GLN A 110 0.18 -9.17 -2.91
CA GLN A 110 0.44 -8.07 -1.98
C GLN A 110 1.67 -8.40 -1.10
N SER A 111 2.22 -7.39 -0.45
CA SER A 111 3.31 -7.54 0.53
C SER A 111 2.95 -8.45 1.71
N SER A 112 1.66 -8.55 2.06
CA SER A 112 1.14 -9.48 3.08
C SER A 112 1.16 -10.95 2.64
N GLY A 113 1.49 -11.24 1.37
CA GLY A 113 1.39 -12.58 0.79
C GLY A 113 -0.04 -13.01 0.44
N GLU A 114 -0.99 -12.11 0.49
CA GLU A 114 -2.35 -12.32 -0.02
C GLU A 114 -2.46 -11.85 -1.48
N THR A 115 -3.49 -12.29 -2.18
CA THR A 115 -3.78 -11.82 -3.54
C THR A 115 -5.03 -10.96 -3.55
N ILE A 116 -5.06 -9.99 -4.47
CA ILE A 116 -6.19 -9.10 -4.68
C ILE A 116 -6.44 -8.92 -6.18
N ALA A 117 -7.70 -8.76 -6.58
CA ALA A 117 -8.02 -8.51 -7.99
C ALA A 117 -7.38 -7.20 -8.49
N ALA A 118 -6.89 -7.20 -9.73
CA ALA A 118 -6.09 -6.12 -10.29
C ALA A 118 -6.79 -4.74 -10.24
N ASN A 119 -8.11 -4.71 -10.48
CA ASN A 119 -8.90 -3.48 -10.41
C ASN A 119 -8.98 -2.86 -8.99
N LYS A 120 -8.73 -3.65 -7.94
CA LYS A 120 -8.64 -3.18 -6.55
C LYS A 120 -7.19 -2.91 -6.14
N ALA A 121 -6.24 -3.59 -6.77
CA ALA A 121 -4.82 -3.52 -6.43
C ALA A 121 -4.25 -2.11 -6.66
N SER A 122 -4.64 -1.43 -7.74
CA SER A 122 -4.18 -0.08 -8.04
C SER A 122 -4.54 0.93 -6.94
N ARG A 123 -5.75 0.82 -6.37
CA ARG A 123 -6.22 1.69 -5.27
C ARG A 123 -5.51 1.45 -3.95
N ARG A 124 -4.81 0.33 -3.82
CA ARG A 124 -4.01 -0.06 -2.67
C ARG A 124 -2.57 -0.32 -3.08
N ALA A 125 -2.04 0.56 -3.92
CA ALA A 125 -0.73 0.42 -4.54
C ALA A 125 0.41 0.29 -3.51
N VAL A 126 0.29 0.92 -2.34
CA VAL A 126 1.25 0.79 -1.24
C VAL A 126 1.40 -0.65 -0.74
N ASN A 127 0.33 -1.46 -0.82
CA ASN A 127 0.37 -2.87 -0.41
C ASN A 127 1.07 -3.78 -1.43
N LEU A 128 1.45 -3.25 -2.59
CA LEU A 128 2.18 -3.99 -3.62
C LEU A 128 3.70 -3.85 -3.49
N LEU A 129 4.15 -2.95 -2.62
CA LEU A 129 5.56 -2.75 -2.34
C LEU A 129 6.15 -4.03 -1.71
N LEU A 130 7.29 -4.50 -2.22
CA LEU A 130 7.94 -5.74 -1.79
C LEU A 130 7.08 -7.01 -1.97
N SER A 131 6.13 -7.02 -2.90
CA SER A 131 5.27 -8.19 -3.18
C SER A 131 5.99 -9.33 -3.93
N GLY A 132 7.10 -9.05 -4.62
CA GLY A 132 7.89 -10.08 -5.30
C GLY A 132 8.42 -11.14 -4.34
N PRO A 133 9.21 -10.79 -3.33
CA PRO A 133 9.67 -11.72 -2.29
C PRO A 133 8.52 -12.41 -1.56
N ALA A 134 7.39 -11.72 -1.32
CA ALA A 134 6.23 -12.31 -0.67
C ALA A 134 5.66 -13.51 -1.43
N GLY A 135 5.64 -13.45 -2.76
CA GLY A 135 5.24 -14.57 -3.61
C GLY A 135 6.17 -15.79 -3.46
N GLY A 136 7.48 -15.56 -3.42
CA GLY A 136 8.49 -16.60 -3.17
C GLY A 136 8.31 -17.27 -1.81
N LEU A 137 8.11 -16.48 -0.74
CA LEU A 137 7.86 -17.02 0.61
C LEU A 137 6.59 -17.86 0.68
N LYS A 138 5.50 -17.43 0.03
CA LYS A 138 4.26 -18.22 -0.05
C LYS A 138 4.45 -19.54 -0.79
N ALA A 139 5.24 -19.54 -1.87
CA ALA A 139 5.57 -20.77 -2.58
C ALA A 139 6.37 -21.74 -1.69
N ILE A 140 7.36 -21.23 -0.95
CA ILE A 140 8.18 -22.03 -0.03
C ILE A 140 7.31 -22.60 1.11
N GLN A 141 6.41 -21.81 1.69
CA GLN A 141 5.46 -22.28 2.69
C GLN A 141 4.61 -23.42 2.15
N TYR A 142 4.02 -23.25 0.96
CA TYR A 142 3.20 -24.27 0.31
C TYR A 142 3.98 -25.56 0.06
N ILE A 143 5.21 -25.47 -0.42
CA ILE A 143 6.06 -26.67 -0.64
C ILE A 143 6.37 -27.32 0.69
N GLY A 144 6.73 -26.58 1.72
CA GLY A 144 7.02 -27.09 3.06
C GLY A 144 5.84 -27.88 3.64
N GLU A 145 4.62 -27.36 3.50
CA GLU A 145 3.39 -28.04 3.90
C GLU A 145 3.21 -29.38 3.16
N LYS A 146 3.48 -29.40 1.86
CA LYS A 146 3.36 -30.62 1.03
C LYS A 146 4.36 -31.73 1.39
N ILE A 147 5.58 -31.36 1.81
CA ILE A 147 6.63 -32.32 2.18
C ILE A 147 6.71 -32.54 3.71
N GLY A 148 5.83 -31.93 4.50
CA GLY A 148 5.78 -32.08 5.96
C GLY A 148 6.90 -31.36 6.72
N VAL A 149 7.58 -30.39 6.11
CA VAL A 149 8.65 -29.60 6.72
C VAL A 149 8.07 -28.25 7.19
N LYS A 150 8.13 -28.00 8.50
CA LYS A 150 7.58 -26.79 9.12
C LYS A 150 8.61 -25.68 9.36
N LYS A 151 9.87 -26.06 9.64
CA LYS A 151 10.95 -25.11 9.92
C LYS A 151 11.82 -24.95 8.69
N ILE A 152 11.76 -23.77 8.09
CA ILE A 152 12.42 -23.46 6.83
C ILE A 152 13.11 -22.10 6.94
N ILE A 153 14.32 -21.99 6.42
CA ILE A 153 14.99 -20.74 6.13
C ILE A 153 14.89 -20.53 4.63
N SER A 154 14.27 -19.46 4.20
CA SER A 154 14.28 -19.04 2.80
C SER A 154 15.50 -18.19 2.51
N PHE A 155 16.04 -18.33 1.31
CA PHE A 155 17.17 -17.54 0.84
C PHE A 155 16.95 -17.25 -0.65
N ASP A 156 16.63 -16.02 -0.98
CA ASP A 156 16.42 -15.55 -2.35
C ASP A 156 17.47 -14.50 -2.71
N MET A 157 18.45 -14.90 -3.50
CA MET A 157 19.53 -14.03 -3.95
C MET A 157 19.28 -13.58 -5.39
N GLY A 158 18.94 -12.31 -5.56
CA GLY A 158 18.91 -11.65 -6.85
C GLY A 158 20.28 -11.08 -7.27
N GLY A 159 20.29 -10.23 -8.29
CA GLY A 159 21.53 -9.55 -8.74
C GLY A 159 22.01 -8.46 -7.78
N THR A 160 21.11 -7.81 -7.05
CA THR A 160 21.37 -6.61 -6.24
C THR A 160 21.11 -6.79 -4.76
N SER A 161 20.23 -7.72 -4.37
CA SER A 161 19.82 -7.96 -2.99
C SER A 161 19.63 -9.44 -2.71
N THR A 162 19.64 -9.77 -1.45
CA THR A 162 19.33 -11.09 -0.92
C THR A 162 18.25 -10.95 0.14
N ASP A 163 17.14 -11.67 -0.04
CA ASP A 163 16.01 -11.70 0.88
C ASP A 163 16.05 -13.01 1.68
N VAL A 164 15.99 -12.89 3.01
CA VAL A 164 16.03 -14.02 3.94
C VAL A 164 14.83 -13.95 4.86
N ALA A 165 14.12 -15.05 5.05
CA ALA A 165 13.04 -15.16 6.02
C ALA A 165 13.04 -16.50 6.74
N LEU A 166 12.46 -16.50 7.96
CA LEU A 166 12.24 -17.68 8.76
C LEU A 166 10.77 -18.08 8.69
N ILE A 167 10.51 -19.37 8.48
CA ILE A 167 9.18 -19.94 8.46
C ILE A 167 9.14 -21.04 9.53
N ASP A 168 8.21 -20.92 10.49
CA ASP A 168 7.94 -21.98 11.48
C ASP A 168 6.44 -22.36 11.38
N GLY A 169 6.11 -23.16 10.37
CA GLY A 169 4.74 -23.50 10.01
C GLY A 169 3.96 -22.36 9.36
N LYS A 170 4.19 -21.12 9.74
CA LYS A 170 3.62 -19.91 9.12
C LYS A 170 4.71 -18.87 8.92
N ILE A 171 4.44 -17.95 7.99
CA ILE A 171 5.28 -16.78 7.79
C ILE A 171 4.72 -15.66 8.69
N GLU A 172 5.58 -15.08 9.50
CA GLU A 172 5.20 -13.94 10.32
C GLU A 172 4.99 -12.69 9.46
N THR A 173 4.19 -11.77 9.98
CA THR A 173 3.93 -10.47 9.34
C THR A 173 4.39 -9.36 10.24
N THR A 174 4.87 -8.27 9.64
CA THR A 174 5.30 -7.06 10.33
C THR A 174 4.60 -5.83 9.76
N THR A 175 4.46 -4.79 10.56
CA THR A 175 4.07 -3.43 10.14
C THR A 175 5.21 -2.43 10.33
N GLU A 176 6.42 -2.92 10.62
CA GLU A 176 7.62 -2.10 10.86
C GLU A 176 8.51 -1.98 9.62
N GLY A 177 7.96 -2.30 8.43
CA GLY A 177 8.69 -2.19 7.18
C GLY A 177 9.13 -0.77 6.87
N ARG A 178 10.20 -0.66 6.08
CA ARG A 178 10.73 0.63 5.62
C ARG A 178 11.04 0.57 4.14
N ILE A 179 10.81 1.70 3.46
CA ILE A 179 11.26 1.92 2.08
C ILE A 179 12.20 3.12 2.09
N GLY A 180 13.50 2.86 1.98
CA GLY A 180 14.51 3.86 2.23
C GLY A 180 14.39 4.40 3.67
N ARG A 181 14.20 5.70 3.82
CA ARG A 181 14.03 6.35 5.14
C ARG A 181 12.58 6.37 5.65
N TYR A 182 11.60 5.99 4.83
CA TYR A 182 10.19 6.12 5.17
C TYR A 182 9.65 4.84 5.83
N PRO A 183 9.01 4.94 7.01
CA PRO A 183 8.30 3.81 7.58
C PRO A 183 7.05 3.53 6.75
N VAL A 184 6.83 2.26 6.45
CA VAL A 184 5.63 1.81 5.73
C VAL A 184 4.83 0.92 6.66
N GLY A 185 3.80 1.48 7.28
CA GLY A 185 3.00 0.81 8.30
C GLY A 185 2.02 -0.24 7.78
N VAL A 186 2.04 -0.56 6.47
CA VAL A 186 1.16 -1.59 5.91
C VAL A 186 1.67 -2.99 6.26
N PRO A 187 0.77 -3.97 6.45
CA PRO A 187 1.18 -5.35 6.72
C PRO A 187 2.03 -5.93 5.57
N MET A 188 3.16 -6.51 5.92
CA MET A 188 4.04 -7.23 5.00
C MET A 188 4.60 -8.48 5.65
N LEU A 189 5.02 -9.46 4.84
CA LEU A 189 5.71 -10.63 5.35
C LEU A 189 7.05 -10.20 5.96
N ASP A 190 7.36 -10.78 7.13
CA ASP A 190 8.60 -10.48 7.83
C ASP A 190 9.79 -11.12 7.12
N MET A 191 10.69 -10.28 6.61
CA MET A 191 11.88 -10.69 5.90
C MET A 191 13.02 -9.69 6.10
N ASN A 192 14.24 -10.18 6.07
CA ASN A 192 15.44 -9.34 6.06
C ASN A 192 16.00 -9.23 4.65
N THR A 193 16.16 -8.01 4.18
CA THR A 193 16.79 -7.70 2.88
C THR A 193 18.18 -7.17 3.08
N ILE A 194 19.16 -7.81 2.47
CA ILE A 194 20.57 -7.39 2.47
C ILE A 194 20.88 -6.82 1.09
N GLY A 195 21.44 -5.62 1.04
CA GLY A 195 21.84 -4.93 -0.21
C GLY A 195 23.11 -5.53 -0.85
N ALA A 196 23.23 -6.85 -0.86
CA ALA A 196 24.27 -7.60 -1.52
C ALA A 196 23.64 -8.78 -2.26
N GLY A 197 24.02 -9.02 -3.50
CA GLY A 197 23.52 -10.08 -4.36
C GLY A 197 24.59 -10.60 -5.29
N GLY A 198 24.21 -11.40 -6.27
CA GLY A 198 25.13 -12.04 -7.21
C GLY A 198 25.98 -11.07 -8.06
N GLY A 199 25.56 -9.80 -8.15
CA GLY A 199 26.35 -8.74 -8.81
C GLY A 199 27.28 -7.95 -7.90
N SER A 200 27.30 -8.24 -6.58
CA SER A 200 28.15 -7.55 -5.62
C SER A 200 29.60 -8.01 -5.71
N ILE A 201 30.53 -7.06 -5.68
CA ILE A 201 31.97 -7.32 -5.68
C ILE A 201 32.46 -7.13 -4.24
N ALA A 202 33.07 -8.16 -3.67
CA ALA A 202 33.77 -8.06 -2.38
C ALA A 202 35.23 -7.59 -2.60
N PHE A 203 35.69 -6.62 -1.80
CA PHE A 203 37.06 -6.09 -1.85
C PHE A 203 37.83 -6.57 -0.60
#